data_152bae350e306513db681a5d4da4f4a4
#
_entry.id   152bae350e306513db681a5d4da4f4a4
#
_cell.length_a   1.000
_cell.length_b   1.000
_cell.length_c   1.000
_cell.angle_alpha   90.00
_cell.angle_beta   90.00
_cell.angle_gamma   90.00
#
_symmetry.space_group_name_H-M   'P 1'
#
loop_
_entity.id
_entity.type
_entity.pdbx_description
1 polymer ?
#
loop_
_entity_poly.entity_id
_entity_poly.type
_entity_poly.pdbx_seq_one_letter_code
_entity_poly.pdbx_strand_id
1 'polypeptide(L)'
;MGHYIILLLKEYYSPAPFGLSELSNGYAAYLEPFDFGSIAIGGMTYGFELYRESKIVLGYSYKYEKKFFIGIAINYHTFSIQNYGSTSSFYLNFGGLAYITKQIRWGFAISNLNRASISDDDDQLPMVFTTGFSYDLINTLSINLAVEKDIRYKPSVQFGIEYDIIKYLSLRVGFQNEPSRYTAGIGINYSMVSLDYALFTHQELGLTHQAGIIISFGRNNSRNDEIRRYLQID
;
A
#
# COMPACT_ATOMS: atom_id res chain seq x y z
N MET A 1 31.24 5.67 -5.80
CA MET A 1 30.06 4.89 -5.40
C MET A 1 28.85 5.77 -5.64
N GLY A 2 28.08 5.51 -6.69
CA GLY A 2 26.94 6.33 -7.03
C GLY A 2 25.79 6.05 -6.08
N HIS A 3 25.44 7.00 -5.27
CA HIS A 3 24.21 6.97 -4.48
C HIS A 3 23.03 7.02 -5.46
N TYR A 4 22.28 5.94 -5.58
CA TYR A 4 21.06 5.92 -6.38
C TYR A 4 19.93 6.43 -5.51
N ILE A 5 19.58 7.68 -5.68
CA ILE A 5 18.40 8.30 -5.08
C ILE A 5 17.21 7.83 -5.90
N ILE A 6 16.36 6.99 -5.33
CA ILE A 6 15.06 6.66 -5.90
C ILE A 6 14.03 7.55 -5.22
N LEU A 7 13.81 8.71 -5.77
CA LEU A 7 12.71 9.58 -5.38
C LEU A 7 11.43 8.95 -5.94
N LEU A 8 10.47 8.61 -5.10
CA LEU A 8 9.22 7.99 -5.51
C LEU A 8 8.05 8.92 -5.18
N LEU A 9 7.41 9.45 -6.21
CA LEU A 9 6.09 10.06 -6.08
C LEU A 9 5.05 9.03 -6.51
N LYS A 10 4.07 8.76 -5.63
CA LYS A 10 3.01 7.80 -5.87
C LYS A 10 1.66 8.46 -5.62
N GLU A 11 0.79 8.39 -6.60
CA GLU A 11 -0.56 8.92 -6.51
C GLU A 11 -1.56 7.85 -6.96
N TYR A 12 -2.65 7.70 -6.21
CA TYR A 12 -3.80 6.87 -6.57
C TYR A 12 -5.08 7.66 -6.40
N TYR A 13 -5.99 7.46 -7.34
CA TYR A 13 -7.27 8.12 -7.34
C TYR A 13 -8.39 7.16 -7.77
N SER A 14 -9.47 7.12 -7.01
CA SER A 14 -10.71 6.45 -7.34
C SER A 14 -11.86 7.46 -7.27
N PRO A 15 -12.34 7.95 -8.42
CA PRO A 15 -13.30 9.06 -8.48
C PRO A 15 -14.69 8.69 -7.96
N ALA A 16 -15.10 7.45 -8.16
CA ALA A 16 -16.45 6.98 -7.82
C ALA A 16 -16.43 5.50 -7.45
N PRO A 17 -15.90 5.15 -6.24
CA PRO A 17 -16.01 3.78 -5.75
C PRO A 17 -17.46 3.32 -5.80
N PHE A 18 -17.70 2.15 -6.39
CA PHE A 18 -19.05 1.58 -6.57
C PHE A 18 -20.02 2.46 -7.36
N GLY A 19 -19.52 3.40 -8.18
CA GLY A 19 -20.32 4.37 -8.90
C GLY A 19 -20.78 5.59 -8.08
N LEU A 20 -20.34 5.71 -6.83
CA LEU A 20 -20.71 6.79 -5.92
C LEU A 20 -19.56 7.81 -5.82
N SER A 21 -19.75 9.01 -6.34
CA SER A 21 -18.77 10.10 -6.27
C SER A 21 -18.51 10.57 -4.83
N GLU A 22 -19.48 10.37 -3.95
CA GLU A 22 -19.42 10.65 -2.51
C GLU A 22 -18.39 9.80 -1.79
N LEU A 23 -18.00 8.67 -2.37
CA LEU A 23 -16.95 7.80 -1.83
C LEU A 23 -15.59 8.03 -2.50
N SER A 24 -15.42 9.14 -3.22
CA SER A 24 -14.15 9.43 -3.88
C SER A 24 -12.98 9.38 -2.91
N ASN A 25 -11.88 8.82 -3.34
CA ASN A 25 -10.67 8.78 -2.54
C ASN A 25 -9.43 9.06 -3.39
N GLY A 26 -8.47 9.70 -2.76
CA GLY A 26 -7.18 10.00 -3.34
C GLY A 26 -6.07 9.82 -2.32
N TYR A 27 -4.93 9.41 -2.78
CA TYR A 27 -3.73 9.22 -1.97
C TYR A 27 -2.52 9.69 -2.77
N ALA A 28 -1.65 10.48 -2.14
CA ALA A 28 -0.37 10.87 -2.68
C ALA A 28 0.73 10.63 -1.65
N ALA A 29 1.89 10.17 -2.08
CA ALA A 29 3.03 9.97 -1.22
C ALA A 29 4.35 10.27 -1.94
N TYR A 30 5.29 10.78 -1.19
CA TYR A 30 6.66 11.02 -1.56
C TYR A 30 7.58 10.23 -0.66
N LEU A 31 8.60 9.59 -1.24
CA LEU A 31 9.60 8.84 -0.51
C LEU A 31 10.99 9.22 -0.98
N GLU A 32 11.87 9.48 -0.02
CA GLU A 32 13.27 9.76 -0.27
C GLU A 32 14.17 8.84 0.55
N PRO A 33 15.08 8.11 -0.10
CA PRO A 33 16.09 7.30 0.56
C PRO A 33 17.32 8.14 0.92
N PHE A 34 17.82 7.92 2.13
CA PHE A 34 19.06 8.46 2.67
C PHE A 34 20.01 7.31 3.07
N ASP A 35 21.26 7.62 3.37
CA ASP A 35 22.23 6.62 3.82
C ASP A 35 21.84 5.96 5.17
N PHE A 36 21.11 6.71 6.02
CA PHE A 36 20.64 6.25 7.32
C PHE A 36 19.26 5.58 7.28
N GLY A 37 18.57 5.52 6.14
CA GLY A 37 17.24 4.96 6.00
C GLY A 37 16.44 5.69 4.94
N SER A 38 15.11 5.53 4.92
CA SER A 38 14.24 6.26 4.00
C SER A 38 13.15 6.99 4.77
N ILE A 39 12.84 8.20 4.33
CA ILE A 39 11.76 9.02 4.88
C ILE A 39 10.64 9.10 3.84
N ALA A 40 9.41 8.98 4.30
CA ALA A 40 8.22 9.13 3.46
C ALA A 40 7.24 10.12 4.08
N ILE A 41 6.60 10.91 3.24
CA ILE A 41 5.46 11.73 3.61
C ILE A 41 4.32 11.40 2.65
N GLY A 42 3.09 11.31 3.18
CA GLY A 42 1.91 11.03 2.37
C GLY A 42 0.67 11.71 2.88
N GLY A 43 -0.32 11.82 2.01
CA GLY A 43 -1.64 12.34 2.34
C GLY A 43 -2.73 11.50 1.69
N MET A 44 -3.87 11.44 2.34
CA MET A 44 -5.07 10.78 1.84
C MET A 44 -6.27 11.69 2.06
N THR A 45 -7.20 11.68 1.14
CA THR A 45 -8.54 12.24 1.31
C THR A 45 -9.57 11.19 0.90
N TYR A 46 -10.67 11.12 1.62
CA TYR A 46 -11.81 10.25 1.35
C TYR A 46 -13.09 10.99 1.65
N GLY A 47 -14.12 10.75 0.84
CA GLY A 47 -15.45 11.27 1.06
C GLY A 47 -15.75 12.54 0.28
N PHE A 48 -16.75 13.28 0.74
CA PHE A 48 -17.36 14.41 0.05
C PHE A 48 -17.65 15.58 1.02
N GLU A 49 -18.44 16.54 0.59
CA GLU A 49 -18.67 17.79 1.36
C GLU A 49 -19.30 17.54 2.74
N LEU A 50 -20.24 16.57 2.84
CA LEU A 50 -20.93 16.28 4.11
C LEU A 50 -20.12 15.39 5.06
N TYR A 51 -19.26 14.54 4.54
CA TYR A 51 -18.36 13.66 5.31
C TYR A 51 -17.00 13.55 4.65
N ARG A 52 -15.95 13.97 5.33
CA ARG A 52 -14.58 13.93 4.82
C ARG A 52 -13.62 13.37 5.84
N GLU A 53 -12.81 12.44 5.38
CA GLU A 53 -11.63 12.00 6.09
C GLU A 53 -10.38 12.55 5.39
N SER A 54 -9.42 13.02 6.19
CA SER A 54 -8.11 13.44 5.71
C SER A 54 -7.04 12.85 6.57
N LYS A 55 -5.98 12.35 5.96
CA LYS A 55 -4.87 11.71 6.67
C LYS A 55 -3.55 12.27 6.18
N ILE A 56 -2.65 12.58 7.10
CA ILE A 56 -1.25 12.87 6.85
C ILE A 56 -0.42 11.77 7.49
N VAL A 57 0.57 11.28 6.77
CA VAL A 57 1.46 10.18 7.21
C VAL A 57 2.89 10.63 7.09
N LEU A 58 3.66 10.44 8.16
CA LEU A 58 5.11 10.57 8.16
C LEU A 58 5.70 9.20 8.50
N GLY A 59 6.51 8.66 7.61
CA GLY A 59 7.12 7.34 7.72
C GLY A 59 8.63 7.40 7.74
N TYR A 60 9.24 6.49 8.50
CA TYR A 60 10.66 6.22 8.47
C TYR A 60 10.89 4.71 8.33
N SER A 61 11.84 4.32 7.49
CA SER A 61 12.25 2.94 7.38
C SER A 61 13.77 2.80 7.42
N TYR A 62 14.20 1.72 8.07
CA TYR A 62 15.60 1.34 8.19
C TYR A 62 15.85 -0.01 7.55
N LYS A 63 16.99 -0.12 6.89
CA LYS A 63 17.46 -1.33 6.22
C LYS A 63 18.62 -1.93 6.97
N TYR A 64 18.49 -3.20 7.35
CA TYR A 64 19.57 -3.98 7.96
C TYR A 64 20.03 -5.09 7.00
N GLU A 65 21.32 -5.16 6.70
CA GLU A 65 21.99 -6.19 5.89
C GLU A 65 21.35 -6.51 4.53
N LYS A 66 20.73 -5.57 3.83
CA LYS A 66 20.01 -5.80 2.55
C LYS A 66 18.86 -6.83 2.59
N LYS A 67 18.62 -7.49 3.72
CA LYS A 67 17.61 -8.56 3.85
C LYS A 67 16.44 -8.19 4.74
N PHE A 68 16.67 -7.30 5.71
CA PHE A 68 15.66 -6.91 6.69
C PHE A 68 15.35 -5.44 6.58
N PHE A 69 14.08 -5.13 6.55
CA PHE A 69 13.56 -3.77 6.52
C PHE A 69 12.54 -3.63 7.62
N ILE A 70 12.67 -2.60 8.42
CA ILE A 70 11.69 -2.25 9.45
C ILE A 70 11.25 -0.81 9.22
N GLY A 71 10.00 -0.52 9.52
CA GLY A 71 9.45 0.82 9.34
C GLY A 71 8.44 1.16 10.41
N ILE A 72 8.37 2.45 10.70
CA ILE A 72 7.37 3.05 11.57
C ILE A 72 6.73 4.22 10.83
N ALA A 73 5.44 4.43 11.05
CA ALA A 73 4.75 5.60 10.52
C ALA A 73 3.85 6.22 11.58
N ILE A 74 3.85 7.54 11.63
CA ILE A 74 2.96 8.35 12.44
C ILE A 74 1.86 8.84 11.51
N ASN A 75 0.61 8.67 11.91
CA ASN A 75 -0.56 9.08 11.16
C ASN A 75 -1.32 10.13 11.96
N TYR A 76 -1.64 11.24 11.32
CA TYR A 76 -2.61 12.22 11.79
C TYR A 76 -3.86 12.12 10.93
N HIS A 77 -4.98 11.71 11.52
CA HIS A 77 -6.21 11.42 10.81
C HIS A 77 -7.32 12.34 11.34
N THR A 78 -7.95 13.10 10.46
CA THR A 78 -9.04 14.01 10.77
C THR A 78 -10.31 13.51 10.12
N PHE A 79 -11.38 13.50 10.89
CA PHE A 79 -12.75 13.20 10.48
C PHE A 79 -13.56 14.48 10.59
N SER A 80 -14.27 14.85 9.54
CA SER A 80 -15.11 16.05 9.51
C SER A 80 -16.50 15.72 9.00
N ILE A 81 -17.52 16.11 9.75
CA ILE A 81 -18.92 15.96 9.39
C ILE A 81 -19.54 17.34 9.36
N GLN A 82 -20.15 17.71 8.24
CA GLN A 82 -20.79 19.01 8.07
C GLN A 82 -21.84 19.23 9.16
N ASN A 83 -21.82 20.41 9.80
CA ASN A 83 -22.69 20.82 10.91
C ASN A 83 -22.48 20.06 12.24
N TYR A 84 -21.62 19.03 12.30
CA TYR A 84 -21.31 18.28 13.53
C TYR A 84 -19.89 18.53 14.05
N GLY A 85 -19.04 19.16 13.23
CA GLY A 85 -17.67 19.48 13.61
C GLY A 85 -16.64 18.48 13.09
N SER A 86 -15.45 18.53 13.69
CA SER A 86 -14.34 17.67 13.31
C SER A 86 -13.62 17.13 14.53
N THR A 87 -13.09 15.92 14.40
CA THR A 87 -12.22 15.28 15.39
C THR A 87 -10.97 14.76 14.72
N SER A 88 -9.91 14.54 15.49
CA SER A 88 -8.63 14.06 14.95
C SER A 88 -8.02 13.03 15.88
N SER A 89 -7.30 12.11 15.30
CA SER A 89 -6.61 11.05 16.03
C SER A 89 -5.19 10.87 15.54
N PHE A 90 -4.27 10.59 16.47
CA PHE A 90 -2.90 10.17 16.16
C PHE A 90 -2.71 8.70 16.40
N TYR A 91 -2.17 7.99 15.42
CA TYR A 91 -1.85 6.58 15.61
C TYR A 91 -0.56 6.18 14.90
N LEU A 92 0.03 5.10 15.42
CA LEU A 92 1.29 4.55 14.98
C LEU A 92 1.05 3.27 14.18
N ASN A 93 1.78 3.14 13.08
CA ASN A 93 1.89 1.90 12.35
C ASN A 93 3.33 1.40 12.44
N PHE A 94 3.49 0.10 12.50
CA PHE A 94 4.79 -0.57 12.50
C PHE A 94 4.76 -1.72 11.52
N GLY A 95 5.87 -2.01 10.87
CA GLY A 95 5.96 -3.13 9.96
C GLY A 95 7.38 -3.51 9.61
N GLY A 96 7.50 -4.65 8.94
CA GLY A 96 8.77 -5.15 8.47
C GLY A 96 8.65 -6.06 7.27
N LEU A 97 9.76 -6.23 6.58
CA LEU A 97 9.92 -7.13 5.45
C LEU A 97 11.27 -7.83 5.56
N ALA A 98 11.25 -9.14 5.33
CA ALA A 98 12.45 -9.97 5.30
C ALA A 98 12.55 -10.76 4.00
N TYR A 99 13.71 -10.75 3.37
CA TYR A 99 14.05 -11.67 2.29
C TYR A 99 14.60 -12.96 2.89
N ILE A 100 13.76 -13.99 2.98
CA ILE A 100 14.13 -15.30 3.52
C ILE A 100 15.08 -15.99 2.55
N THR A 101 14.74 -15.95 1.26
CA THR A 101 15.58 -16.39 0.16
C THR A 101 15.56 -15.35 -0.95
N LYS A 102 16.27 -15.61 -2.05
CA LYS A 102 16.21 -14.79 -3.26
C LYS A 102 14.81 -14.74 -3.89
N GLN A 103 13.96 -15.71 -3.60
CA GLN A 103 12.63 -15.88 -4.18
C GLN A 103 11.51 -15.66 -3.16
N ILE A 104 11.79 -15.83 -1.86
CA ILE A 104 10.78 -15.78 -0.81
C ILE A 104 10.97 -14.54 0.03
N ARG A 105 9.91 -13.76 0.14
CA ARG A 105 9.81 -12.59 1.01
C ARG A 105 8.69 -12.81 2.02
N TRP A 106 8.94 -12.42 3.24
CA TRP A 106 7.96 -12.39 4.31
C TRP A 106 7.78 -10.95 4.78
N GLY A 107 6.55 -10.55 5.02
CA GLY A 107 6.23 -9.23 5.55
C GLY A 107 5.18 -9.29 6.63
N PHE A 108 5.20 -8.29 7.49
CA PHE A 108 4.14 -8.04 8.47
C PHE A 108 3.92 -6.55 8.65
N ALA A 109 2.72 -6.18 9.07
CA ALA A 109 2.36 -4.82 9.42
C ALA A 109 1.33 -4.81 10.56
N ILE A 110 1.41 -3.80 11.41
CA ILE A 110 0.45 -3.52 12.47
C ILE A 110 0.02 -2.08 12.29
N SER A 111 -1.26 -1.86 12.04
CA SER A 111 -1.88 -0.53 12.01
C SER A 111 -2.52 -0.22 13.35
N ASN A 112 -2.43 1.06 13.74
CA ASN A 112 -2.96 1.55 15.01
C ASN A 112 -2.42 0.78 16.23
N LEU A 113 -1.10 0.68 16.31
CA LEU A 113 -0.38 -0.03 17.40
C LEU A 113 -0.72 0.53 18.79
N ASN A 114 -0.97 1.83 18.89
CA ASN A 114 -1.30 2.53 20.14
C ASN A 114 -2.80 2.52 20.48
N ARG A 115 -3.63 1.83 19.67
CA ARG A 115 -5.09 1.73 19.86
C ARG A 115 -5.77 3.09 20.04
N ALA A 116 -5.38 4.05 19.21
CA ALA A 116 -6.00 5.37 19.22
C ALA A 116 -7.49 5.30 18.93
N SER A 117 -8.26 6.20 19.53
CA SER A 117 -9.70 6.38 19.32
C SER A 117 -9.97 7.66 18.51
N ILE A 118 -11.17 7.77 17.97
CA ILE A 118 -11.67 8.96 17.28
C ILE A 118 -12.33 9.92 18.27
N SER A 119 -12.96 9.38 19.30
CA SER A 119 -13.70 10.12 20.35
C SER A 119 -13.40 9.52 21.71
N ASP A 120 -13.77 10.26 22.77
CA ASP A 120 -13.67 9.77 24.16
C ASP A 120 -14.67 8.64 24.45
N ASP A 121 -15.70 8.45 23.61
CA ASP A 121 -16.75 7.44 23.74
C ASP A 121 -16.43 6.16 22.94
N ASP A 122 -15.41 5.43 23.33
CA ASP A 122 -15.12 4.03 22.91
C ASP A 122 -15.05 3.72 21.38
N ASP A 123 -15.09 4.76 20.52
CA ASP A 123 -14.95 4.64 19.07
C ASP A 123 -13.47 4.47 18.66
N GLN A 124 -12.93 3.30 19.05
CA GLN A 124 -11.55 2.97 18.73
C GLN A 124 -11.36 2.72 17.24
N LEU A 125 -10.31 3.32 16.68
CA LEU A 125 -9.84 2.94 15.36
C LEU A 125 -9.43 1.46 15.34
N PRO A 126 -9.66 0.73 14.23
CA PRO A 126 -9.28 -0.67 14.16
C PRO A 126 -7.78 -0.87 14.31
N MET A 127 -7.39 -1.78 15.19
CA MET A 127 -6.05 -2.33 15.20
C MET A 127 -6.02 -3.52 14.26
N VAL A 128 -5.24 -3.41 13.18
CA VAL A 128 -5.16 -4.42 12.13
C VAL A 128 -3.75 -4.99 12.08
N PHE A 129 -3.67 -6.31 12.15
CA PHE A 129 -2.44 -7.06 11.92
C PHE A 129 -2.50 -7.73 10.55
N THR A 130 -1.46 -7.54 9.74
CA THR A 130 -1.32 -8.18 8.44
C THR A 130 0.01 -8.90 8.38
N THR A 131 0.03 -10.13 7.88
CA THR A 131 1.26 -10.84 7.56
C THR A 131 1.11 -11.61 6.26
N GLY A 132 2.19 -11.78 5.53
CA GLY A 132 2.12 -12.45 4.24
C GLY A 132 3.47 -12.87 3.68
N PHE A 133 3.39 -13.73 2.68
CA PHE A 133 4.52 -14.23 1.92
C PHE A 133 4.35 -13.89 0.45
N SER A 134 5.46 -13.60 -0.20
CA SER A 134 5.56 -13.47 -1.65
C SER A 134 6.60 -14.46 -2.15
N TYR A 135 6.26 -15.21 -3.18
CA TYR A 135 7.13 -16.20 -3.82
C TYR A 135 7.27 -15.90 -5.31
N ASP A 136 8.49 -15.59 -5.73
CA ASP A 136 8.83 -15.40 -7.14
C ASP A 136 9.11 -16.79 -7.76
N LEU A 137 8.10 -17.36 -8.40
CA LEU A 137 8.17 -18.68 -9.03
C LEU A 137 9.21 -18.67 -10.15
N ILE A 138 9.15 -17.64 -10.97
CA ILE A 138 10.12 -17.28 -12.00
C ILE A 138 10.27 -15.76 -12.00
N ASN A 139 11.19 -15.23 -12.81
CA ASN A 139 11.50 -13.79 -12.85
C ASN A 139 10.32 -12.90 -13.20
N THR A 140 9.33 -13.45 -13.89
CA THR A 140 8.17 -12.76 -14.43
C THR A 140 6.87 -13.13 -13.72
N LEU A 141 6.89 -14.07 -12.77
CA LEU A 141 5.69 -14.55 -12.10
C LEU A 141 5.89 -14.61 -10.59
N SER A 142 5.07 -13.85 -9.87
CA SER A 142 5.04 -13.82 -8.40
C SER A 142 3.68 -14.25 -7.88
N ILE A 143 3.69 -15.05 -6.81
CA ILE A 143 2.51 -15.48 -6.06
C ILE A 143 2.58 -14.85 -4.68
N ASN A 144 1.46 -14.30 -4.22
CA ASN A 144 1.34 -13.61 -2.94
C ASN A 144 0.23 -14.24 -2.11
N LEU A 145 0.49 -14.46 -0.84
CA LEU A 145 -0.47 -14.93 0.15
C LEU A 145 -0.37 -14.06 1.39
N ALA A 146 -1.50 -13.54 1.87
CA ALA A 146 -1.52 -12.74 3.09
C ALA A 146 -2.73 -13.09 3.95
N VAL A 147 -2.59 -12.83 5.24
CA VAL A 147 -3.65 -12.89 6.23
C VAL A 147 -3.72 -11.54 6.91
N GLU A 148 -4.92 -10.99 6.97
CA GLU A 148 -5.23 -9.77 7.69
C GLU A 148 -6.20 -10.06 8.80
N LYS A 149 -5.96 -9.51 9.98
CA LYS A 149 -6.80 -9.66 11.16
C LYS A 149 -7.05 -8.31 11.81
N ASP A 150 -8.24 -7.79 11.67
CA ASP A 150 -8.79 -6.78 12.58
C ASP A 150 -9.26 -7.51 13.85
N ILE A 151 -8.97 -6.96 15.02
CA ILE A 151 -9.33 -7.58 16.31
C ILE A 151 -10.84 -7.85 16.39
N ARG A 152 -11.67 -7.01 15.75
CA ARG A 152 -13.13 -7.07 15.81
C ARG A 152 -13.79 -8.00 14.80
N TYR A 153 -13.12 -8.35 13.71
CA TYR A 153 -13.67 -9.08 12.58
C TYR A 153 -12.97 -10.43 12.36
N LYS A 154 -13.57 -11.27 11.53
CA LYS A 154 -12.95 -12.53 11.10
C LYS A 154 -11.64 -12.28 10.34
N PRO A 155 -10.67 -13.20 10.40
CA PRO A 155 -9.47 -13.08 9.58
C PRO A 155 -9.82 -13.09 8.09
N SER A 156 -9.16 -12.22 7.35
CA SER A 156 -9.22 -12.15 5.90
C SER A 156 -7.99 -12.81 5.29
N VAL A 157 -8.19 -13.78 4.41
CA VAL A 157 -7.12 -14.40 3.62
C VAL A 157 -7.13 -13.79 2.23
N GLN A 158 -5.96 -13.37 1.78
CA GLN A 158 -5.76 -12.72 0.49
C GLN A 158 -4.77 -13.53 -0.34
N PHE A 159 -5.10 -13.75 -1.60
CA PHE A 159 -4.26 -14.43 -2.58
C PHE A 159 -4.12 -13.56 -3.82
N GLY A 160 -2.93 -13.50 -4.39
CA GLY A 160 -2.67 -12.71 -5.59
C GLY A 160 -1.59 -13.31 -6.48
N ILE A 161 -1.72 -13.07 -7.76
CA ILE A 161 -0.75 -13.43 -8.79
C ILE A 161 -0.40 -12.16 -9.56
N GLU A 162 0.89 -11.95 -9.79
CA GLU A 162 1.42 -10.90 -10.66
C GLU A 162 2.26 -11.55 -11.75
N TYR A 163 1.99 -11.21 -13.01
CA TYR A 163 2.68 -11.72 -14.18
C TYR A 163 3.15 -10.58 -15.08
N ASP A 164 4.46 -10.47 -15.25
CA ASP A 164 5.10 -9.56 -16.20
C ASP A 164 5.10 -10.21 -17.59
N ILE A 165 4.12 -9.86 -18.45
CA ILE A 165 4.02 -10.39 -19.82
C ILE A 165 5.25 -10.00 -20.62
N ILE A 166 5.63 -8.74 -20.50
CA ILE A 166 6.84 -8.15 -21.07
C ILE A 166 7.42 -7.14 -20.07
N LYS A 167 8.63 -6.68 -20.31
CA LYS A 167 9.34 -5.72 -19.44
C LYS A 167 8.51 -4.48 -19.05
N TYR A 168 7.54 -4.10 -19.88
CA TYR A 168 6.77 -2.87 -19.70
C TYR A 168 5.32 -3.10 -19.28
N LEU A 169 4.85 -4.35 -19.22
CA LEU A 169 3.45 -4.70 -19.01
C LEU A 169 3.29 -5.81 -17.98
N SER A 170 2.62 -5.48 -16.88
CA SER A 170 2.30 -6.41 -15.81
C SER A 170 0.78 -6.61 -15.72
N LEU A 171 0.35 -7.85 -15.51
CA LEU A 171 -1.03 -8.19 -15.15
C LEU A 171 -1.07 -8.69 -13.71
N ARG A 172 -2.16 -8.34 -13.03
CA ARG A 172 -2.38 -8.74 -11.63
C ARG A 172 -3.80 -9.24 -11.47
N VAL A 173 -3.94 -10.33 -10.73
CA VAL A 173 -5.25 -10.85 -10.30
C VAL A 173 -5.17 -11.20 -8.83
N GLY A 174 -6.28 -11.08 -8.13
CA GLY A 174 -6.32 -11.39 -6.71
C GLY A 174 -7.72 -11.72 -6.22
N PHE A 175 -7.73 -12.35 -5.07
CA PHE A 175 -8.93 -12.75 -4.35
C PHE A 175 -8.73 -12.52 -2.86
N GLN A 176 -9.79 -12.10 -2.19
CA GLN A 176 -9.91 -11.95 -0.74
C GLN A 176 -11.21 -12.61 -0.31
N ASN A 177 -11.19 -13.36 0.81
CA ASN A 177 -12.38 -14.09 1.27
C ASN A 177 -13.32 -13.26 2.18
N GLU A 178 -12.77 -12.34 2.98
CA GLU A 178 -13.55 -11.61 3.98
C GLU A 178 -13.17 -10.11 4.03
N PRO A 179 -14.02 -9.19 3.55
CA PRO A 179 -15.17 -9.45 2.68
C PRO A 179 -14.74 -10.04 1.34
N SER A 180 -15.62 -10.84 0.71
CA SER A 180 -15.28 -11.48 -0.57
C SER A 180 -15.08 -10.41 -1.64
N ARG A 181 -13.89 -10.42 -2.28
CA ARG A 181 -13.47 -9.45 -3.28
C ARG A 181 -12.60 -10.11 -4.33
N TYR A 182 -12.89 -9.84 -5.59
CA TYR A 182 -12.02 -10.17 -6.72
C TYR A 182 -11.37 -8.90 -7.21
N THR A 183 -10.11 -8.99 -7.58
CA THR A 183 -9.33 -7.86 -8.09
C THR A 183 -8.64 -8.24 -9.38
N ALA A 184 -8.56 -7.29 -10.30
CA ALA A 184 -7.74 -7.39 -11.50
C ALA A 184 -7.04 -6.06 -11.74
N GLY A 185 -5.86 -6.10 -12.32
CA GLY A 185 -5.09 -4.89 -12.58
C GLY A 185 -4.13 -5.05 -13.75
N ILE A 186 -3.80 -3.91 -14.33
CA ILE A 186 -2.79 -3.78 -15.37
C ILE A 186 -1.82 -2.67 -14.99
N GLY A 187 -0.54 -2.92 -15.17
CA GLY A 187 0.52 -1.94 -14.94
C GLY A 187 1.34 -1.73 -16.19
N ILE A 188 1.59 -0.49 -16.55
CA ILE A 188 2.46 -0.09 -17.66
C ILE A 188 3.64 0.68 -17.08
N ASN A 189 4.85 0.14 -17.27
CA ASN A 189 6.09 0.71 -16.77
C ASN A 189 6.92 1.24 -17.94
N TYR A 190 7.10 2.54 -18.02
CA TYR A 190 7.92 3.15 -19.07
C TYR A 190 8.84 4.22 -18.51
N SER A 191 10.13 4.00 -18.64
CA SER A 191 11.13 4.94 -18.14
C SER A 191 10.96 5.21 -16.62
N MET A 192 10.77 6.45 -16.24
CA MET A 192 10.58 6.86 -14.85
C MET A 192 9.11 6.81 -14.41
N VAL A 193 8.18 6.48 -15.30
CA VAL A 193 6.74 6.54 -15.05
C VAL A 193 6.14 5.15 -15.10
N SER A 194 5.35 4.81 -14.08
CA SER A 194 4.50 3.64 -14.07
C SER A 194 3.05 4.09 -13.94
N LEU A 195 2.19 3.54 -14.80
CA LEU A 195 0.75 3.75 -14.78
C LEU A 195 0.09 2.45 -14.37
N ASP A 196 -0.73 2.51 -13.35
CA ASP A 196 -1.49 1.38 -12.84
C ASP A 196 -2.99 1.63 -12.99
N TYR A 197 -3.71 0.61 -13.41
CA TYR A 197 -5.16 0.61 -13.39
C TYR A 197 -5.64 -0.67 -12.73
N ALA A 198 -6.60 -0.56 -11.82
CA ALA A 198 -7.15 -1.68 -11.08
C ALA A 198 -8.67 -1.63 -11.04
N LEU A 199 -9.24 -2.82 -11.01
CA LEU A 199 -10.66 -3.08 -10.79
C LEU A 199 -10.79 -3.95 -9.55
N PHE A 200 -11.79 -3.70 -8.73
CA PHE A 200 -12.18 -4.64 -7.69
C PHE A 200 -13.69 -4.69 -7.50
N THR A 201 -14.18 -5.88 -7.18
CA THR A 201 -15.60 -6.13 -6.96
C THR A 201 -15.92 -6.01 -5.47
N HIS A 202 -17.16 -5.63 -5.19
CA HIS A 202 -17.79 -5.78 -3.87
C HIS A 202 -19.09 -6.55 -4.05
N GLN A 203 -19.41 -7.47 -3.15
CA GLN A 203 -20.56 -8.37 -3.31
C GLN A 203 -21.89 -7.62 -3.52
N GLU A 204 -22.10 -6.51 -2.81
CA GLU A 204 -23.35 -5.76 -2.82
C GLU A 204 -23.25 -4.41 -3.55
N LEU A 205 -22.07 -3.81 -3.59
CA LEU A 205 -21.88 -2.45 -4.08
C LEU A 205 -21.38 -2.37 -5.54
N GLY A 206 -21.01 -3.52 -6.13
CA GLY A 206 -20.58 -3.59 -7.53
C GLY A 206 -19.08 -3.38 -7.75
N LEU A 207 -18.72 -2.67 -8.80
CA LEU A 207 -17.35 -2.54 -9.30
C LEU A 207 -16.75 -1.18 -8.92
N THR A 208 -15.50 -1.19 -8.50
CA THR A 208 -14.71 0.02 -8.28
C THR A 208 -13.51 0.05 -9.22
N HIS A 209 -13.24 1.24 -9.75
CA HIS A 209 -12.12 1.56 -10.62
C HIS A 209 -11.10 2.41 -9.86
N GLN A 210 -9.83 2.10 -10.02
CA GLN A 210 -8.74 2.88 -9.43
C GLN A 210 -7.62 3.07 -10.45
N ALA A 211 -7.13 4.29 -10.57
CA ALA A 211 -5.97 4.62 -11.38
C ALA A 211 -4.84 5.10 -10.48
N GLY A 212 -3.61 4.85 -10.90
CA GLY A 212 -2.43 5.28 -10.18
C GLY A 212 -1.30 5.69 -11.10
N ILE A 213 -0.48 6.61 -10.64
CA ILE A 213 0.76 7.01 -11.28
C ILE A 213 1.89 6.94 -10.27
N ILE A 214 3.02 6.40 -10.71
CA ILE A 214 4.25 6.35 -9.92
C ILE A 214 5.35 6.98 -10.76
N ILE A 215 6.06 7.96 -10.21
CA ILE A 215 7.21 8.59 -10.82
C ILE A 215 8.44 8.24 -9.98
N SER A 216 9.39 7.53 -10.59
CA SER A 216 10.64 7.09 -9.95
C SER A 216 11.81 7.87 -10.55
N PHE A 217 12.38 8.77 -9.79
CA PHE A 217 13.56 9.52 -10.22
C PHE A 217 14.81 8.73 -9.87
N GLY A 218 15.42 8.07 -10.85
CA GLY A 218 16.66 7.34 -10.63
C GLY A 218 16.94 6.28 -11.68
N ARG A 219 16.23 5.20 -11.78
CA ARG A 219 16.56 4.12 -12.71
C ARG A 219 15.35 3.39 -13.29
N ASN A 220 15.41 3.14 -14.58
CA ASN A 220 14.40 2.46 -15.40
C ASN A 220 14.52 0.96 -15.32
N ASN A 221 13.99 0.32 -14.29
CA ASN A 221 13.94 -1.15 -14.25
C ASN A 221 12.58 -1.59 -13.73
N SER A 222 12.16 -2.79 -14.13
CA SER A 222 11.01 -3.42 -13.52
C SER A 222 11.27 -3.60 -12.01
N ARG A 223 10.23 -3.63 -11.21
CA ARG A 223 10.30 -3.88 -9.76
C ARG A 223 11.13 -5.14 -9.45
N ASN A 224 10.95 -6.19 -10.23
CA ASN A 224 11.68 -7.44 -10.07
C ASN A 224 13.17 -7.28 -10.41
N ASP A 225 13.53 -6.50 -11.43
CA ASP A 225 14.92 -6.22 -11.77
C ASP A 225 15.62 -5.40 -10.68
N GLU A 226 14.91 -4.46 -10.05
CA GLU A 226 15.47 -3.67 -8.94
C GLU A 226 15.71 -4.53 -7.70
N ILE A 227 14.76 -5.37 -7.33
CA ILE A 227 14.89 -6.32 -6.22
C ILE A 227 16.09 -7.25 -6.47
N ARG A 228 16.25 -7.79 -7.66
CA ARG A 228 17.35 -8.68 -8.02
C ARG A 228 18.71 -8.00 -7.93
N ARG A 229 18.85 -6.84 -8.53
CA ARG A 229 20.09 -6.06 -8.41
C ARG A 229 20.41 -5.70 -6.97
N TYR A 230 19.39 -5.32 -6.22
CA TYR A 230 19.54 -4.99 -4.82
C TYR A 230 20.06 -6.16 -4.00
N LEU A 231 19.54 -7.36 -4.26
CA LEU A 231 19.95 -8.60 -3.59
C LEU A 231 21.22 -9.23 -4.20
N GLN A 232 21.80 -8.63 -5.26
CA GLN A 232 22.93 -9.21 -6.02
C GLN A 232 22.63 -10.61 -6.54
N ILE A 233 21.44 -10.78 -7.12
CA ILE A 233 21.00 -12.00 -7.79
C ILE A 233 21.26 -11.83 -9.28
N ASP A 234 22.19 -12.60 -9.82
CA ASP A 234 22.43 -12.73 -11.27
C ASP A 234 21.32 -13.55 -11.93
#